data_fc99d248888b14307685c30f17a04ba4
#
_entry.id   fc99d248888b14307685c30f17a04ba4
#
_cell.length_a   1.000
_cell.length_b   1.000
_cell.length_c   1.000
_cell.angle_alpha   90.00
_cell.angle_beta   90.00
_cell.angle_gamma   90.00
#
_symmetry.space_group_name_H-M   'P 1'
#
loop_
_entity.id
_entity.type
_entity.pdbx_description
1 polymer ?
#
loop_
_entity_poly.entity_id
_entity_poly.type
_entity_poly.pdbx_seq_one_letter_code
_entity_poly.pdbx_strand_id
1 'polypeptide(L)' 'MGEPMRRPRVGEIITYRLGSGALRTVTVTYVADNIKNGVPGFDGESALGDSFWGYDEQIVTYPRIRKVDVE' A
#
# COMPACT_ATOMS: atom_id res chain seq x y z
N MET A 1 10.07 19.30 0.36
CA MET A 1 10.13 18.77 0.16
C MET A 1 9.70 17.90 0.19
N GLY A 2 9.34 17.74 0.02
CA GLY A 2 8.61 16.68 0.14
C GLY A 2 9.34 15.49 0.27
N GLU A 3 8.80 14.57 0.88
CA GLU A 3 9.40 13.39 0.96
C GLU A 3 9.25 12.65 -0.26
N PRO A 4 10.16 11.89 -0.66
CA PRO A 4 10.00 11.01 -1.78
C PRO A 4 8.97 10.00 -1.40
N MET A 5 8.23 9.54 -2.35
CA MET A 5 7.31 8.51 -2.15
C MET A 5 8.05 7.27 -1.76
N ARG A 6 7.78 6.68 -0.64
CA ARG A 6 8.44 5.44 -0.29
C ARG A 6 7.61 4.26 -0.72
N ARG A 7 8.25 3.13 -0.85
CA ARG A 7 7.58 1.91 -1.21
C ARG A 7 6.89 1.32 0.00
N PRO A 8 5.79 0.63 -0.19
CA PRO A 8 5.16 -0.07 0.92
C PRO A 8 6.01 -1.27 1.33
N ARG A 9 5.81 -1.76 2.52
CA ARG A 9 6.51 -2.94 3.01
C ARG A 9 5.51 -3.99 3.38
N VAL A 10 5.89 -5.23 3.21
CA VAL A 10 5.04 -6.35 3.59
C VAL A 10 4.69 -6.22 5.07
N GLY A 11 3.43 -6.36 5.37
CA GLY A 11 2.93 -6.23 6.74
C GLY A 11 2.33 -4.88 7.07
N GLU A 12 2.57 -3.88 6.22
CA GLU A 12 2.01 -2.56 6.49
C GLU A 12 0.57 -2.50 6.04
N ILE A 13 -0.21 -1.69 6.72
CA ILE A 13 -1.58 -1.43 6.34
C ILE A 13 -1.59 -0.11 5.60
N ILE A 14 -2.00 -0.10 4.37
CA ILE A 14 -2.02 1.10 3.55
C ILE A 14 -3.41 1.35 3.00
N THR A 15 -3.67 2.57 2.58
CA THR A 15 -4.90 2.92 1.89
C THR A 15 -4.52 3.46 0.52
N TYR A 16 -5.15 2.97 -0.51
CA TYR A 16 -4.87 3.43 -1.85
C TYR A 16 -6.16 3.72 -2.61
N ARG A 17 -6.02 4.52 -3.66
CA ARG A 17 -7.17 4.97 -4.45
C ARG A 17 -7.35 4.09 -5.65
N LEU A 18 -8.55 3.59 -5.84
CA LEU A 18 -8.87 2.76 -6.99
C LEU A 18 -9.14 3.64 -8.21
N GLY A 19 -9.16 3.02 -9.37
CA GLY A 19 -9.47 3.76 -10.60
C GLY A 19 -10.82 4.44 -10.55
N SER A 20 -11.74 3.92 -9.77
CA SER A 20 -13.06 4.53 -9.63
C SER A 20 -13.06 5.74 -8.72
N GLY A 21 -11.96 5.98 -8.02
CA GLY A 21 -11.87 7.05 -7.04
C GLY A 21 -12.14 6.60 -5.63
N ALA A 22 -12.62 5.39 -5.45
CA ALA A 22 -12.87 4.87 -4.10
C ALA A 22 -11.54 4.53 -3.43
N LEU A 23 -11.55 4.45 -2.13
CA LEU A 23 -10.36 4.11 -1.37
C LEU A 23 -10.48 2.69 -0.85
N ARG A 24 -9.35 2.02 -0.74
CA ARG A 24 -9.33 0.66 -0.21
C ARG A 24 -8.16 0.52 0.74
N THR A 25 -8.38 -0.13 1.86
CA THR A 25 -7.35 -0.37 2.86
C THR A 25 -7.01 -1.84 2.88
N VAL A 26 -5.73 -2.17 2.78
CA VAL A 26 -5.27 -3.56 2.76
C VAL A 26 -3.99 -3.68 3.57
N THR A 27 -3.68 -4.92 3.96
CA THR A 27 -2.40 -5.24 4.56
C THR A 27 -1.53 -5.77 3.44
N VAL A 28 -0.37 -5.17 3.22
CA VAL A 28 0.51 -5.53 2.11
C VAL A 28 1.10 -6.91 2.34
N THR A 29 1.00 -7.78 1.34
CA THR A 29 1.54 -9.12 1.43
C THR A 29 2.68 -9.36 0.46
N TYR A 30 2.87 -8.49 -0.52
CA TYR A 30 3.92 -8.68 -1.52
C TYR A 30 4.20 -7.35 -2.20
N VAL A 31 5.44 -7.08 -2.52
CA VAL A 31 5.84 -5.86 -3.18
C VAL A 31 6.74 -6.22 -4.35
N ALA A 32 6.53 -5.60 -5.49
CA ALA A 32 7.34 -5.87 -6.66
C ALA A 32 7.60 -4.60 -7.46
N ASP A 33 8.72 -4.59 -8.18
CA ASP A 33 9.02 -3.47 -9.04
C ASP A 33 8.18 -3.50 -10.29
N ASN A 34 7.58 -4.63 -10.58
CA ASN A 34 6.75 -4.80 -11.76
C ASN A 34 5.56 -5.64 -11.34
N ILE A 35 4.56 -5.01 -10.70
CA ILE A 35 3.39 -5.74 -10.29
C ILE A 35 2.53 -5.96 -11.53
N LYS A 36 2.52 -5.00 -12.44
CA LYS A 36 1.85 -5.09 -13.70
C LYS A 36 2.39 -4.03 -14.63
N ASN A 37 2.55 -4.36 -15.89
CA ASN A 37 2.95 -3.41 -16.92
C ASN A 37 4.26 -2.68 -16.64
N GLY A 38 5.16 -3.30 -15.91
CA GLY A 38 6.44 -2.71 -15.58
C GLY A 38 6.37 -1.63 -14.51
N VAL A 39 5.25 -1.54 -13.81
CA VAL A 39 5.04 -0.49 -12.82
C VAL A 39 5.16 -1.06 -11.41
N PRO A 40 5.86 -0.38 -10.52
CA PRO A 40 5.98 -0.87 -9.15
C PRO A 40 4.63 -0.91 -8.45
N GLY A 41 4.42 -1.92 -7.68
CA GLY A 41 3.17 -2.08 -6.97
C GLY A 41 3.21 -3.14 -5.89
N PHE A 42 2.04 -3.53 -5.44
CA PHE A 42 1.92 -4.42 -4.30
C PHE A 42 0.69 -5.30 -4.40
N ASP A 43 0.71 -6.40 -3.66
CA ASP A 43 -0.48 -7.19 -3.41
C ASP A 43 -0.83 -6.98 -1.94
N GLY A 44 -2.09 -7.06 -1.61
CA GLY A 44 -2.52 -6.94 -0.23
C GLY A 44 -3.81 -7.68 0.03
N GLU A 45 -4.16 -7.79 1.29
CA GLU A 45 -5.39 -8.45 1.69
C GLU A 45 -6.24 -7.52 2.50
N SER A 46 -7.54 -7.57 2.27
CA SER A 46 -8.49 -6.79 3.06
C SER A 46 -8.71 -7.47 4.41
N ALA A 47 -9.42 -6.81 5.29
CA ALA A 47 -9.74 -7.37 6.59
C ALA A 47 -10.54 -8.66 6.48
N LEU A 48 -11.25 -8.85 5.38
CA LEU A 48 -12.02 -10.07 5.16
C LEU A 48 -11.21 -11.18 4.49
N GLY A 49 -9.96 -10.91 4.17
CA GLY A 49 -9.09 -11.92 3.58
C GLY A 49 -9.10 -11.95 2.05
N ASP A 50 -9.77 -11.00 1.42
CA ASP A 50 -9.77 -10.94 -0.03
C ASP A 50 -8.46 -10.35 -0.52
N SER A 51 -7.94 -10.84 -1.63
CA SER A 51 -6.69 -10.37 -2.19
C SER A 51 -6.92 -9.30 -3.22
N PHE A 52 -6.09 -8.27 -3.18
CA PHE A 52 -6.16 -7.17 -4.11
C PHE A 52 -4.75 -6.74 -4.47
N TRP A 53 -4.60 -5.94 -5.51
CA TRP A 53 -3.31 -5.40 -5.89
C TRP A 53 -3.48 -3.94 -6.30
N GLY A 54 -2.38 -3.22 -6.32
CA GLY A 54 -2.40 -1.84 -6.76
C GLY A 54 -1.00 -1.37 -7.09
N TYR A 55 -0.91 -0.16 -7.63
CA TYR A 55 0.39 0.45 -7.93
C TYR A 55 0.80 1.33 -6.75
N ASP A 56 2.09 1.42 -6.52
CA ASP A 56 2.61 2.27 -5.44
C ASP A 56 2.09 3.69 -5.56
N GLU A 57 1.99 4.19 -6.79
CA GLU A 57 1.55 5.57 -6.99
C GLU A 57 0.10 5.82 -6.58
N GLN A 58 -0.67 4.77 -6.38
CA GLN A 58 -2.05 4.92 -5.95
C GLN A 58 -2.19 5.07 -4.44
N ILE A 59 -1.13 4.83 -3.70
CA ILE A 59 -1.20 4.87 -2.24
C ILE A 59 -1.38 6.31 -1.78
N VAL A 60 -2.41 6.55 -0.98
CA VAL A 60 -2.67 7.88 -0.47
C VAL A 60 -2.25 8.05 0.98
N THR A 61 -2.20 6.96 1.73
CA THR A 61 -1.69 7.05 3.09
C THR A 61 -0.94 5.81 3.45
N TYR A 62 0.14 5.99 4.21
CA TYR A 62 0.88 4.91 4.82
C TYR A 62 0.54 4.93 6.32
N PRO A 63 0.70 3.82 7.00
CA PRO A 63 0.36 3.78 8.41
C PRO A 63 1.27 4.68 9.20
N ARG A 64 0.75 5.27 10.26
CA ARG A 64 1.56 5.89 11.18
C ARG A 64 2.11 4.84 11.97
N ILE A 65 3.34 4.78 12.08
CA ILE A 65 3.95 3.75 12.85
C ILE A 65 3.71 4.05 14.24
N ARG A 66 3.13 3.44 14.89
CA ARG A 66 2.88 3.67 16.11
C ARG A 66 3.74 3.34 16.97
N LYS A 67 4.35 3.54 17.11
CA LYS A 67 5.07 3.20 17.52
C LYS A 67 5.42 3.37 18.44
N VAL A 68 5.26 3.47 18.50
CA VAL A 68 5.45 3.50 18.97
C VAL A 68 5.85 3.73 19.80
N ASP A 69 5.74 3.77 19.87
CA ASP A 69 5.89 3.96 20.26
C ASP A 69 6.61 4.15 21.07
N VAL A 70 6.91 4.35 21.16
CA VAL A 70 7.43 4.44 21.56
C VAL A 70 7.97 4.86 22.32
N GLU A 71 7.93 5.00 22.57
CA GLU A 71 8.26 5.37 22.86
C GLU A 71 8.54 5.55 23.21
#